data_0be624d9f334db53d103c3ca4acf3e40
#
_entry.id   0be624d9f334db53d103c3ca4acf3e40
#
_cell.length_a   1.000
_cell.length_b   1.000
_cell.length_c   1.000
_cell.angle_alpha   90.00
_cell.angle_beta   90.00
_cell.angle_gamma   90.00
#
_symmetry.space_group_name_H-M   'P 1'
#
loop_
_entity.id
_entity.type
_entity.pdbx_description
1 polymer ?
#
loop_
_entity_poly.entity_id
_entity_poly.type
_entity_poly.pdbx_seq_one_letter_code
_entity_poly.pdbx_strand_id
1 'polypeptide(L)'
;MRHDVAVIGGDGIGPEIVREGCRVLEAAGERYGFDLAFTGFPIGAERYLETGELVTEDDLAELSRFRAIYFGAIGDDRVQPGILEKGILLALRFYFDQYVNLRPIRLLAGVPTPLANKGPAEIDFVVVRENTEDFYVGIGGRQRPGRGRAELEVLRSLYSVRFGLDIESDAEELAYQVGIVTREGSRRVMEYAFDLAERRRRKVASVDKANVLSDVYGLWREVFAEVAAAHPSVATEYTFVDAITMWFVKNPEWFDVVVTPNMFGDIITDLGAMIQGGLGLAPGGNINPGGTSMFEPIHGSAPKYRGKNVANPIATVWAGALLLDSLGEHEAAEGVVRAIEQTIADGVVTPDMGGASSTSGVGDHLVRLLGIRG
;
A
#
# COMPACT_ATOMS: atom_id res chain seq x y z
N MET A 1 10.57 -21.58 -12.85
CA MET A 1 11.31 -20.29 -12.91
C MET A 1 11.82 -19.97 -11.51
N ARG A 2 12.89 -19.17 -11.34
CA ARG A 2 13.35 -18.75 -10.01
C ARG A 2 13.21 -17.23 -9.89
N HIS A 3 12.68 -16.79 -8.77
CA HIS A 3 12.55 -15.37 -8.43
C HIS A 3 13.33 -15.06 -7.15
N ASP A 4 14.19 -14.06 -7.20
CA ASP A 4 14.90 -13.55 -6.03
C ASP A 4 14.06 -12.41 -5.43
N VAL A 5 13.76 -12.51 -4.12
CA VAL A 5 12.91 -11.57 -3.38
C VAL A 5 13.66 -11.04 -2.16
N ALA A 6 13.73 -9.72 -2.04
CA ALA A 6 14.25 -9.07 -0.83
C ALA A 6 13.21 -9.13 0.28
N VAL A 7 13.63 -9.39 1.51
CA VAL A 7 12.74 -9.48 2.68
C VAL A 7 13.17 -8.48 3.74
N ILE A 8 12.26 -7.60 4.13
CA ILE A 8 12.45 -6.67 5.23
C ILE A 8 11.38 -6.99 6.28
N GLY A 9 11.77 -7.66 7.36
CA GLY A 9 10.84 -7.98 8.45
C GLY A 9 10.34 -6.73 9.17
N GLY A 10 11.21 -5.73 9.33
CA GLY A 10 10.89 -4.50 10.05
C GLY A 10 10.73 -4.70 11.55
N ASP A 11 9.70 -4.10 12.14
CA ASP A 11 9.51 -3.93 13.58
C ASP A 11 8.29 -4.68 14.13
N GLY A 12 8.20 -4.78 15.44
CA GLY A 12 7.04 -5.28 16.17
C GLY A 12 6.61 -6.68 15.74
N ILE A 13 5.40 -6.80 15.19
CA ILE A 13 4.87 -8.08 14.66
C ILE A 13 5.41 -8.41 13.26
N GLY A 14 6.05 -7.46 12.57
CA GLY A 14 6.52 -7.61 11.19
C GLY A 14 7.36 -8.87 10.95
N PRO A 15 8.43 -9.14 11.73
CA PRO A 15 9.25 -10.34 11.54
C PRO A 15 8.49 -11.66 11.65
N GLU A 16 7.50 -11.76 12.54
CA GLU A 16 6.73 -13.00 12.72
C GLU A 16 5.73 -13.23 11.60
N ILE A 17 5.03 -12.19 11.13
CA ILE A 17 4.06 -12.33 10.03
C ILE A 17 4.74 -12.55 8.67
N VAL A 18 5.89 -11.91 8.42
CA VAL A 18 6.67 -12.12 7.20
C VAL A 18 7.25 -13.52 7.13
N ARG A 19 7.72 -14.07 8.25
CA ARG A 19 8.18 -15.46 8.31
C ARG A 19 7.08 -16.42 7.86
N GLU A 20 5.85 -16.25 8.37
CA GLU A 20 4.72 -17.09 7.93
C GLU A 20 4.38 -16.83 6.45
N GLY A 21 4.42 -15.58 6.01
CA GLY A 21 4.25 -15.23 4.60
C GLY A 21 5.26 -15.93 3.69
N CYS A 22 6.56 -15.89 4.00
CA CYS A 22 7.59 -16.59 3.22
C CYS A 22 7.32 -18.10 3.14
N ARG A 23 6.97 -18.76 4.25
CA ARG A 23 6.61 -20.18 4.26
C ARG A 23 5.43 -20.52 3.35
N VAL A 24 4.42 -19.68 3.34
CA VAL A 24 3.24 -19.85 2.49
C VAL A 24 3.59 -19.67 1.00
N LEU A 25 4.41 -18.65 0.69
CA LEU A 25 4.85 -18.40 -0.68
C LEU A 25 5.80 -19.51 -1.19
N GLU A 26 6.66 -20.08 -0.36
CA GLU A 26 7.46 -21.27 -0.69
C GLU A 26 6.58 -22.46 -1.03
N ALA A 27 5.55 -22.74 -0.22
CA ALA A 27 4.60 -23.80 -0.48
C ALA A 27 3.80 -23.56 -1.80
N ALA A 28 3.48 -22.31 -2.11
CA ALA A 28 2.90 -21.95 -3.40
C ALA A 28 3.89 -22.24 -4.55
N GLY A 29 5.16 -21.90 -4.40
CA GLY A 29 6.21 -22.21 -5.39
C GLY A 29 6.32 -23.71 -5.67
N GLU A 30 6.35 -24.54 -4.62
CA GLU A 30 6.39 -26.00 -4.75
C GLU A 30 5.16 -26.54 -5.48
N ARG A 31 3.97 -25.98 -5.20
CA ARG A 31 2.72 -26.40 -5.83
C ARG A 31 2.65 -26.03 -7.30
N TYR A 32 3.04 -24.81 -7.66
CA TYR A 32 2.86 -24.23 -8.99
C TYR A 32 4.12 -24.28 -9.85
N GLY A 33 5.23 -24.83 -9.36
CA GLY A 33 6.41 -25.16 -10.13
C GLY A 33 7.40 -24.01 -10.37
N PHE A 34 7.58 -23.14 -9.40
CA PHE A 34 8.62 -22.10 -9.38
C PHE A 34 9.35 -22.06 -8.05
N ASP A 35 10.55 -21.46 -8.04
CA ASP A 35 11.37 -21.30 -6.83
C ASP A 35 11.39 -19.84 -6.39
N LEU A 36 11.33 -19.60 -5.07
CA LEU A 36 11.58 -18.31 -4.45
C LEU A 36 12.86 -18.37 -3.62
N ALA A 37 13.73 -17.38 -3.83
CA ALA A 37 14.92 -17.21 -3.00
C ALA A 37 14.79 -15.90 -2.21
N PHE A 38 14.63 -16.02 -0.91
CA PHE A 38 14.49 -14.89 0.01
C PHE A 38 15.83 -14.43 0.54
N THR A 39 16.10 -13.11 0.43
CA THR A 39 17.29 -12.46 1.01
C THR A 39 16.83 -11.46 2.05
N GLY A 40 17.23 -11.67 3.31
CA GLY A 40 16.84 -10.81 4.44
C GLY A 40 17.69 -9.55 4.56
N PHE A 41 17.03 -8.42 4.80
CA PHE A 41 17.66 -7.12 5.09
C PHE A 41 17.26 -6.68 6.49
N PRO A 42 18.22 -6.43 7.41
CA PRO A 42 17.94 -6.06 8.80
C PRO A 42 17.63 -4.55 8.93
N ILE A 43 16.64 -4.06 8.18
CA ILE A 43 16.22 -2.67 8.18
C ILE A 43 15.03 -2.52 9.14
N GLY A 44 15.12 -1.58 10.09
CA GLY A 44 14.11 -1.34 11.10
C GLY A 44 14.61 -0.54 12.29
N ALA A 45 13.79 -0.45 13.33
CA ALA A 45 14.07 0.33 14.54
C ALA A 45 15.29 -0.17 15.31
N GLU A 46 15.54 -1.48 15.39
CA GLU A 46 16.70 -2.02 16.13
C GLU A 46 18.00 -1.50 15.52
N ARG A 47 18.15 -1.59 14.18
CA ARG A 47 19.32 -1.03 13.51
C ARG A 47 19.48 0.47 13.78
N TYR A 48 18.38 1.22 13.67
CA TYR A 48 18.40 2.66 13.94
C TYR A 48 18.84 2.97 15.37
N LEU A 49 18.35 2.24 16.37
CA LEU A 49 18.69 2.44 17.77
C LEU A 49 20.15 2.06 18.09
N GLU A 50 20.70 1.08 17.39
CA GLU A 50 22.07 0.62 17.59
C GLU A 50 23.11 1.48 16.85
N THR A 51 22.79 1.90 15.64
CA THR A 51 23.77 2.54 14.73
C THR A 51 23.42 3.98 14.32
N GLY A 52 22.17 4.41 14.50
CA GLY A 52 21.64 5.65 13.97
C GLY A 52 21.29 5.59 12.46
N GLU A 53 21.48 4.45 11.81
CA GLU A 53 21.23 4.27 10.39
C GLU A 53 19.80 3.77 10.11
N LEU A 54 19.15 4.31 9.09
CA LEU A 54 17.82 3.88 8.60
C LEU A 54 18.00 2.98 7.37
N VAL A 55 17.98 3.58 6.17
CA VAL A 55 18.32 2.91 4.91
C VAL A 55 19.54 3.61 4.32
N THR A 56 20.59 2.85 4.05
CA THR A 56 21.84 3.39 3.47
C THR A 56 21.83 3.32 1.95
N GLU A 57 22.77 4.04 1.30
CA GLU A 57 22.96 3.95 -0.15
C GLU A 57 23.34 2.54 -0.59
N ASP A 58 24.11 1.82 0.21
CA ASP A 58 24.48 0.43 -0.05
C ASP A 58 23.26 -0.50 0.02
N ASP A 59 22.38 -0.32 1.03
CA ASP A 59 21.11 -1.05 1.08
C ASP A 59 20.26 -0.81 -0.18
N LEU A 60 20.14 0.45 -0.61
CA LEU A 60 19.37 0.81 -1.79
C LEU A 60 19.96 0.22 -3.07
N ALA A 61 21.28 0.25 -3.20
CA ALA A 61 21.99 -0.35 -4.33
C ALA A 61 21.81 -1.88 -4.38
N GLU A 62 21.84 -2.54 -3.23
CA GLU A 62 21.62 -3.98 -3.14
C GLU A 62 20.16 -4.34 -3.40
N LEU A 63 19.20 -3.64 -2.78
CA LEU A 63 17.77 -3.82 -3.00
C LEU A 63 17.37 -3.62 -4.47
N SER A 64 18.06 -2.75 -5.22
CA SER A 64 17.78 -2.51 -6.64
C SER A 64 18.02 -3.72 -7.56
N ARG A 65 18.68 -4.77 -7.06
CA ARG A 65 18.89 -6.04 -7.79
C ARG A 65 17.65 -6.93 -7.77
N PHE A 66 16.69 -6.65 -6.89
CA PHE A 66 15.47 -7.43 -6.71
C PHE A 66 14.29 -6.74 -7.43
N ARG A 67 13.44 -7.52 -8.05
CA ARG A 67 12.19 -7.01 -8.62
C ARG A 67 11.11 -6.78 -7.57
N ALA A 68 11.20 -7.50 -6.46
CA ALA A 68 10.21 -7.44 -5.40
C ALA A 68 10.87 -7.38 -4.02
N ILE A 69 10.32 -6.51 -3.16
CA ILE A 69 10.59 -6.43 -1.74
C ILE A 69 9.34 -6.93 -1.01
N TYR A 70 9.50 -7.93 -0.15
CA TYR A 70 8.46 -8.39 0.75
C TYR A 70 8.67 -7.76 2.12
N PHE A 71 7.74 -6.91 2.52
CA PHE A 71 7.92 -6.01 3.65
C PHE A 71 6.93 -6.34 4.78
N GLY A 72 7.38 -6.29 6.03
CA GLY A 72 6.55 -6.52 7.21
C GLY A 72 5.85 -5.25 7.69
N ALA A 73 6.39 -4.65 8.75
CA ALA A 73 5.81 -3.42 9.30
C ALA A 73 6.91 -2.56 9.94
N ILE A 74 6.68 -1.24 10.00
CA ILE A 74 7.60 -0.29 10.63
C ILE A 74 6.93 0.44 11.77
N GLY A 75 7.69 0.73 12.81
CA GLY A 75 7.30 1.53 13.96
C GLY A 75 7.72 0.90 15.29
N ASP A 76 8.31 1.71 16.17
CA ASP A 76 8.72 1.29 17.52
C ASP A 76 8.55 2.47 18.46
N ASP A 77 7.94 2.23 19.64
CA ASP A 77 7.63 3.25 20.64
C ASP A 77 8.89 3.93 21.24
N ARG A 78 10.06 3.32 21.04
CA ARG A 78 11.36 3.88 21.46
C ARG A 78 11.92 4.92 20.49
N VAL A 79 11.35 5.04 19.28
CA VAL A 79 11.78 5.98 18.24
C VAL A 79 10.74 7.08 18.08
N GLN A 80 11.21 8.31 17.92
CA GLN A 80 10.32 9.45 17.72
C GLN A 80 9.42 9.23 16.48
N PRO A 81 8.10 9.47 16.56
CA PRO A 81 7.18 9.30 15.44
C PRO A 81 7.62 10.04 14.17
N GLY A 82 7.51 9.39 13.03
CA GLY A 82 7.86 9.92 11.72
C GLY A 82 9.32 9.68 11.29
N ILE A 83 10.24 9.29 12.17
CA ILE A 83 11.63 8.99 11.79
C ILE A 83 11.70 7.72 10.94
N LEU A 84 11.12 6.64 11.42
CA LEU A 84 11.16 5.34 10.72
C LEU A 84 10.32 5.38 9.44
N GLU A 85 9.14 5.95 9.49
CA GLU A 85 8.23 6.04 8.34
C GLU A 85 8.86 6.86 7.20
N LYS A 86 9.44 8.03 7.53
CA LYS A 86 10.10 8.88 6.53
C LYS A 86 11.42 8.29 6.04
N GLY A 87 12.22 7.77 6.96
CA GLY A 87 13.58 7.31 6.65
C GLY A 87 13.64 5.90 6.08
N ILE A 88 12.58 5.11 6.15
CA ILE A 88 12.52 3.76 5.57
C ILE A 88 11.44 3.69 4.49
N LEU A 89 10.15 3.78 4.85
CA LEU A 89 9.06 3.58 3.89
C LEU A 89 9.07 4.60 2.76
N LEU A 90 9.09 5.90 3.09
CA LEU A 90 9.10 6.94 2.06
C LEU A 90 10.42 6.97 1.29
N ALA A 91 11.55 6.69 1.94
CA ALA A 91 12.85 6.59 1.27
C ALA A 91 12.84 5.50 0.19
N LEU A 92 12.34 4.30 0.51
CA LEU A 92 12.21 3.20 -0.45
C LEU A 92 11.25 3.55 -1.58
N ARG A 93 10.06 4.12 -1.27
CA ARG A 93 9.06 4.52 -2.27
C ARG A 93 9.61 5.53 -3.27
N PHE A 94 10.36 6.53 -2.79
CA PHE A 94 10.92 7.57 -3.65
C PHE A 94 12.13 7.09 -4.44
N TYR A 95 13.03 6.33 -3.83
CA TYR A 95 14.21 5.81 -4.50
C TYR A 95 13.85 4.85 -5.65
N PHE A 96 12.92 3.92 -5.39
CA PHE A 96 12.45 2.97 -6.40
C PHE A 96 11.33 3.50 -7.29
N ASP A 97 10.96 4.77 -7.14
CA ASP A 97 9.88 5.41 -7.87
C ASP A 97 8.60 4.54 -7.90
N GLN A 98 8.19 4.06 -6.74
CA GLN A 98 7.00 3.21 -6.56
C GLN A 98 5.75 4.07 -6.60
N TYR A 99 5.39 4.56 -7.79
CA TYR A 99 4.38 5.59 -7.98
C TYR A 99 2.94 5.12 -7.89
N VAL A 100 2.70 3.82 -7.89
CA VAL A 100 1.39 3.22 -7.65
C VAL A 100 1.34 2.62 -6.26
N ASN A 101 0.36 3.01 -5.44
CA ASN A 101 0.01 2.28 -4.24
C ASN A 101 -1.30 1.53 -4.50
N LEU A 102 -1.20 0.21 -4.66
CA LEU A 102 -2.31 -0.67 -4.98
C LEU A 102 -2.94 -1.20 -3.69
N ARG A 103 -4.23 -0.95 -3.51
CA ARG A 103 -5.00 -1.31 -2.31
C ARG A 103 -6.28 -2.07 -2.70
N PRO A 104 -6.24 -3.40 -2.82
CA PRO A 104 -7.47 -4.18 -2.98
C PRO A 104 -8.36 -4.06 -1.74
N ILE A 105 -9.64 -3.83 -1.97
CA ILE A 105 -10.68 -3.81 -0.94
C ILE A 105 -11.69 -4.86 -1.33
N ARG A 106 -11.55 -6.05 -0.75
CA ARG A 106 -12.39 -7.20 -1.05
C ARG A 106 -12.77 -7.92 0.24
N LEU A 107 -14.06 -8.00 0.50
CA LEU A 107 -14.56 -8.79 1.62
C LEU A 107 -14.48 -10.28 1.28
N LEU A 108 -13.69 -11.03 2.04
CA LEU A 108 -13.60 -12.47 1.88
C LEU A 108 -14.81 -13.18 2.50
N ALA A 109 -15.19 -14.32 1.94
CA ALA A 109 -16.31 -15.11 2.46
C ALA A 109 -16.05 -15.54 3.92
N GLY A 110 -17.04 -15.35 4.79
CA GLY A 110 -16.93 -15.67 6.21
C GLY A 110 -16.37 -14.54 7.09
N VAL A 111 -15.86 -13.47 6.50
CA VAL A 111 -15.39 -12.29 7.26
C VAL A 111 -16.58 -11.36 7.56
N PRO A 112 -16.76 -10.91 8.82
CA PRO A 112 -17.78 -9.94 9.15
C PRO A 112 -17.42 -8.55 8.61
N THR A 113 -18.41 -7.83 8.09
CA THR A 113 -18.30 -6.42 7.74
C THR A 113 -19.18 -5.57 8.66
N PRO A 114 -18.79 -4.32 8.97
CA PRO A 114 -19.64 -3.40 9.71
C PRO A 114 -20.84 -2.89 8.89
N LEU A 115 -20.88 -3.16 7.58
CA LEU A 115 -21.94 -2.69 6.69
C LEU A 115 -23.17 -3.59 6.76
N ALA A 116 -24.33 -3.00 7.03
CA ALA A 116 -25.60 -3.73 7.02
C ALA A 116 -25.98 -4.19 5.60
N ASN A 117 -26.36 -5.44 5.44
CA ASN A 117 -26.85 -6.03 4.19
C ASN A 117 -25.84 -5.96 3.03
N LYS A 118 -24.54 -6.00 3.32
CA LYS A 118 -23.46 -6.10 2.34
C LYS A 118 -22.65 -7.37 2.57
N GLY A 119 -22.15 -7.93 1.49
CA GLY A 119 -21.36 -9.17 1.49
C GLY A 119 -20.22 -9.12 0.47
N PRO A 120 -19.58 -10.27 0.22
CA PRO A 120 -18.48 -10.37 -0.75
C PRO A 120 -18.83 -9.93 -2.17
N ALA A 121 -20.11 -10.02 -2.56
CA ALA A 121 -20.57 -9.58 -3.88
C ALA A 121 -20.61 -8.05 -4.02
N GLU A 122 -20.83 -7.33 -2.92
CA GLU A 122 -20.93 -5.87 -2.90
C GLU A 122 -19.60 -5.19 -2.60
N ILE A 123 -18.69 -5.87 -1.91
CA ILE A 123 -17.40 -5.29 -1.49
C ILE A 123 -16.26 -5.97 -2.25
N ASP A 124 -16.01 -5.51 -3.47
CA ASP A 124 -14.89 -5.92 -4.33
C ASP A 124 -14.52 -4.77 -5.26
N PHE A 125 -13.60 -3.92 -4.83
CA PHE A 125 -13.03 -2.86 -5.65
C PHE A 125 -11.55 -2.64 -5.30
N VAL A 126 -10.83 -1.87 -6.11
CA VAL A 126 -9.41 -1.60 -5.90
C VAL A 126 -9.18 -0.10 -5.91
N VAL A 127 -8.42 0.39 -4.94
CA VAL A 127 -7.93 1.77 -4.95
C VAL A 127 -6.50 1.80 -5.50
N VAL A 128 -6.28 2.59 -6.52
CA VAL A 128 -4.99 2.94 -7.11
C VAL A 128 -4.65 4.35 -6.64
N ARG A 129 -3.84 4.43 -5.60
CA ARG A 129 -3.38 5.68 -4.99
C ARG A 129 -2.10 6.12 -5.66
N GLU A 130 -1.99 7.39 -6.07
CA GLU A 130 -0.71 8.00 -6.39
C GLU A 130 0.19 7.97 -5.13
N ASN A 131 1.49 7.71 -5.27
CA ASN A 131 2.32 7.34 -4.13
C ASN A 131 3.59 8.19 -3.95
N THR A 132 3.85 9.16 -4.81
CA THR A 132 5.11 9.93 -4.84
C THR A 132 4.95 11.45 -4.85
N GLU A 133 3.74 11.93 -4.99
CA GLU A 133 3.39 13.34 -5.11
C GLU A 133 2.42 13.82 -4.01
N ASP A 134 1.63 14.85 -4.31
CA ASP A 134 0.65 15.47 -3.44
C ASP A 134 1.31 16.08 -2.17
N PHE A 135 0.62 16.12 -1.05
CA PHE A 135 1.15 16.63 0.22
C PHE A 135 2.22 15.73 0.87
N TYR A 136 2.48 14.55 0.30
CA TYR A 136 3.50 13.61 0.76
C TYR A 136 4.89 13.86 0.15
N VAL A 137 5.05 14.89 -0.67
CA VAL A 137 6.37 15.27 -1.23
C VAL A 137 7.39 15.68 -0.16
N GLY A 138 6.94 15.94 1.06
CA GLY A 138 7.81 16.13 2.21
C GLY A 138 8.34 17.57 2.39
N ILE A 139 7.78 18.56 1.69
CA ILE A 139 8.20 19.95 1.77
C ILE A 139 7.20 20.83 2.54
N GLY A 140 7.72 21.57 3.49
CA GLY A 140 6.94 22.46 4.33
C GLY A 140 7.82 23.12 5.41
N GLY A 141 7.23 23.89 6.29
CA GLY A 141 7.98 24.55 7.32
C GLY A 141 7.12 25.27 8.35
N ARG A 142 7.80 25.96 9.26
CA ARG A 142 7.21 26.84 10.25
C ARG A 142 7.91 28.20 10.22
N GLN A 143 7.14 29.26 10.44
CA GLN A 143 7.59 30.61 10.48
C GLN A 143 7.06 31.32 11.75
N ARG A 144 7.91 32.00 12.47
CA ARG A 144 7.55 32.95 13.56
C ARG A 144 7.27 34.33 12.98
N PRO A 145 6.73 35.28 13.79
CA PRO A 145 6.45 36.62 13.31
C PRO A 145 7.66 37.27 12.65
N GLY A 146 7.44 38.00 11.55
CA GLY A 146 8.46 38.69 10.78
C GLY A 146 8.62 38.13 9.37
N ARG A 147 9.78 38.37 8.78
CA ARG A 147 10.12 37.92 7.42
C ARG A 147 11.02 36.69 7.45
N GLY A 148 10.75 35.72 6.60
CA GLY A 148 11.56 34.53 6.38
C GLY A 148 11.59 34.18 4.92
N ARG A 149 12.60 33.38 4.52
CA ARG A 149 12.71 32.77 3.18
C ARG A 149 12.98 31.29 3.34
N ALA A 150 12.25 30.49 2.60
CA ALA A 150 12.46 29.05 2.49
C ALA A 150 12.78 28.66 1.05
N GLU A 151 13.84 27.89 0.86
CA GLU A 151 14.14 27.21 -0.39
C GLU A 151 13.70 25.75 -0.24
N LEU A 152 12.77 25.31 -1.09
CA LEU A 152 12.18 23.98 -1.05
C LEU A 152 12.45 23.29 -2.38
N GLU A 153 12.94 22.06 -2.31
CA GLU A 153 13.26 21.28 -3.51
C GLU A 153 12.61 19.89 -3.43
N VAL A 154 12.02 19.48 -4.55
CA VAL A 154 11.52 18.11 -4.77
C VAL A 154 12.26 17.54 -5.94
N LEU A 155 12.96 16.43 -5.69
CA LEU A 155 13.65 15.68 -6.72
C LEU A 155 12.96 14.33 -6.90
N ARG A 156 12.53 14.03 -8.12
CA ARG A 156 11.92 12.76 -8.52
C ARG A 156 12.56 12.25 -9.80
N SER A 157 12.32 11.00 -10.14
CA SER A 157 12.82 10.40 -11.39
C SER A 157 12.35 11.14 -12.65
N LEU A 158 11.13 11.69 -12.62
CA LEU A 158 10.50 12.37 -13.75
C LEU A 158 10.79 13.86 -13.81
N TYR A 159 11.04 14.52 -12.68
CA TYR A 159 11.15 15.96 -12.60
C TYR A 159 11.94 16.45 -11.41
N SER A 160 12.36 17.70 -11.46
CA SER A 160 12.81 18.46 -10.29
C SER A 160 12.02 19.77 -10.20
N VAL A 161 11.59 20.13 -8.99
CA VAL A 161 10.89 21.39 -8.73
C VAL A 161 11.60 22.10 -7.59
N ARG A 162 11.86 23.40 -7.77
CA ARG A 162 12.42 24.25 -6.73
C ARG A 162 11.51 25.46 -6.49
N PHE A 163 11.18 25.70 -5.22
CA PHE A 163 10.40 26.84 -4.78
C PHE A 163 11.27 27.75 -3.92
N GLY A 164 11.22 29.06 -4.19
CA GLY A 164 11.66 30.09 -3.25
C GLY A 164 10.41 30.75 -2.67
N LEU A 165 10.17 30.56 -1.38
CA LEU A 165 9.03 31.16 -0.68
C LEU A 165 9.52 32.31 0.20
N ASP A 166 9.09 33.55 -0.11
CA ASP A 166 9.23 34.68 0.76
C ASP A 166 7.97 34.76 1.64
N ILE A 167 8.16 34.70 2.96
CA ILE A 167 7.07 34.63 3.92
C ILE A 167 7.15 35.85 4.83
N GLU A 168 6.09 36.62 4.89
CA GLU A 168 5.90 37.69 5.86
C GLU A 168 4.63 37.43 6.67
N SER A 169 4.73 37.34 7.99
CA SER A 169 3.60 36.98 8.85
C SER A 169 3.69 37.72 10.19
N ASP A 170 2.56 38.17 10.69
CA ASP A 170 2.35 38.69 12.04
C ASP A 170 1.74 37.66 13.01
N ALA A 171 1.42 36.45 12.50
CA ALA A 171 0.94 35.32 13.32
C ALA A 171 2.02 34.89 14.30
N GLU A 172 1.63 34.51 15.52
CA GLU A 172 2.55 33.98 16.54
C GLU A 172 3.39 32.80 16.03
N GLU A 173 2.77 31.90 15.28
CA GLU A 173 3.43 30.84 14.53
C GLU A 173 2.57 30.46 13.30
N LEU A 174 3.20 30.35 12.14
CA LEU A 174 2.63 29.87 10.89
C LEU A 174 3.28 28.52 10.53
N ALA A 175 2.46 27.51 10.23
CA ALA A 175 2.93 26.27 9.62
C ALA A 175 2.37 26.14 8.20
N TYR A 176 3.19 25.64 7.27
CA TYR A 176 2.80 25.44 5.88
C TYR A 176 3.32 24.11 5.35
N GLN A 177 2.56 23.51 4.44
CA GLN A 177 2.91 22.31 3.70
C GLN A 177 2.57 22.54 2.23
N VAL A 178 3.47 22.17 1.32
CA VAL A 178 3.26 22.32 -0.13
C VAL A 178 2.87 20.97 -0.73
N GLY A 179 1.75 20.92 -1.43
CA GLY A 179 1.32 19.79 -2.24
C GLY A 179 1.66 20.04 -3.71
N ILE A 180 2.12 19.00 -4.40
CA ILE A 180 2.50 19.05 -5.82
C ILE A 180 1.82 17.92 -6.54
N VAL A 181 1.20 18.22 -7.69
CA VAL A 181 0.68 17.25 -8.64
C VAL A 181 1.24 17.62 -10.01
N THR A 182 1.84 16.67 -10.70
CA THR A 182 2.34 16.88 -12.06
C THR A 182 1.50 16.13 -13.10
N ARG A 183 1.55 16.59 -14.32
CA ARG A 183 0.86 15.93 -15.45
C ARG A 183 1.39 14.52 -15.68
N GLU A 184 2.70 14.34 -15.61
CA GLU A 184 3.39 13.08 -15.81
C GLU A 184 3.09 12.08 -14.69
N GLY A 185 3.18 12.51 -13.41
CA GLY A 185 2.86 11.70 -12.25
C GLY A 185 1.41 11.25 -12.23
N SER A 186 0.49 12.19 -12.55
CA SER A 186 -0.95 11.88 -12.67
C SER A 186 -1.23 10.90 -13.79
N ARG A 187 -0.62 11.11 -14.98
CA ARG A 187 -0.84 10.27 -16.16
C ARG A 187 -0.47 8.81 -15.89
N ARG A 188 0.73 8.55 -15.41
CA ARG A 188 1.23 7.17 -15.22
C ARG A 188 0.41 6.36 -14.22
N VAL A 189 -0.06 6.97 -13.13
CA VAL A 189 -0.92 6.28 -12.16
C VAL A 189 -2.33 6.05 -12.71
N MET A 190 -2.85 6.96 -13.53
CA MET A 190 -4.13 6.81 -14.21
C MET A 190 -4.07 5.74 -15.29
N GLU A 191 -3.03 5.71 -16.12
CA GLU A 191 -2.81 4.65 -17.11
C GLU A 191 -2.81 3.28 -16.43
N TYR A 192 -2.08 3.13 -15.31
CA TYR A 192 -2.12 1.89 -14.53
C TYR A 192 -3.54 1.54 -14.06
N ALA A 193 -4.32 2.52 -13.59
CA ALA A 193 -5.69 2.29 -13.13
C ALA A 193 -6.63 1.88 -14.28
N PHE A 194 -6.47 2.45 -15.47
CA PHE A 194 -7.25 2.08 -16.65
C PHE A 194 -6.88 0.70 -17.18
N ASP A 195 -5.60 0.36 -17.25
CA ASP A 195 -5.13 -0.99 -17.62
C ASP A 195 -5.65 -2.06 -16.65
N LEU A 196 -5.70 -1.73 -15.35
CA LEU A 196 -6.30 -2.60 -14.35
C LEU A 196 -7.80 -2.76 -14.58
N ALA A 197 -8.51 -1.67 -14.84
CA ALA A 197 -9.96 -1.69 -15.06
C ALA A 197 -10.36 -2.50 -16.30
N GLU A 198 -9.56 -2.49 -17.37
CA GLU A 198 -9.80 -3.29 -18.57
C GLU A 198 -9.83 -4.80 -18.28
N ARG A 199 -9.08 -5.23 -17.28
CA ARG A 199 -9.04 -6.63 -16.79
C ARG A 199 -10.08 -6.93 -15.70
N ARG A 200 -10.82 -5.91 -15.26
CA ARG A 200 -11.89 -6.01 -14.25
C ARG A 200 -13.26 -5.65 -14.87
N ARG A 201 -14.07 -4.86 -14.19
CA ARG A 201 -15.43 -4.50 -14.63
C ARG A 201 -15.50 -3.27 -15.54
N ARG A 202 -14.35 -2.75 -15.99
CA ARG A 202 -14.21 -1.63 -16.92
C ARG A 202 -14.85 -0.33 -16.43
N LYS A 203 -14.63 0.00 -15.16
CA LYS A 203 -15.08 1.26 -14.59
C LYS A 203 -13.97 1.89 -13.75
N VAL A 204 -13.69 3.19 -13.97
CA VAL A 204 -12.73 3.97 -13.16
C VAL A 204 -13.44 5.18 -12.57
N ALA A 205 -13.34 5.33 -11.25
CA ALA A 205 -13.76 6.52 -10.52
C ALA A 205 -12.52 7.36 -10.16
N SER A 206 -12.49 8.62 -10.60
CA SER A 206 -11.47 9.59 -10.17
C SER A 206 -11.92 10.31 -8.92
N VAL A 207 -11.09 10.28 -7.88
CA VAL A 207 -11.38 10.94 -6.59
C VAL A 207 -10.44 12.11 -6.38
N ASP A 208 -11.00 13.26 -6.02
CA ASP A 208 -10.25 14.50 -5.78
C ASP A 208 -11.01 15.49 -4.87
N LYS A 209 -10.50 16.71 -4.75
CA LYS A 209 -11.14 17.86 -4.08
C LYS A 209 -11.05 19.13 -4.93
N ALA A 210 -11.22 19.02 -6.25
CA ALA A 210 -11.05 20.13 -7.20
C ALA A 210 -12.02 21.30 -6.99
N ASN A 211 -13.15 21.09 -6.30
CA ASN A 211 -14.08 22.17 -5.95
C ASN A 211 -13.52 23.18 -4.94
N VAL A 212 -12.44 22.84 -4.25
CA VAL A 212 -11.76 23.72 -3.27
C VAL A 212 -10.29 23.93 -3.64
N LEU A 213 -9.60 22.87 -4.04
CA LEU A 213 -8.17 22.87 -4.40
C LEU A 213 -8.05 22.82 -5.93
N SER A 214 -8.57 23.87 -6.58
CA SER A 214 -8.80 23.94 -8.03
C SER A 214 -7.52 23.83 -8.87
N ASP A 215 -6.41 24.45 -8.43
CA ASP A 215 -5.18 24.41 -9.21
C ASP A 215 -4.56 23.02 -9.23
N VAL A 216 -4.40 22.42 -8.05
CA VAL A 216 -3.77 21.10 -7.90
C VAL A 216 -4.65 20.00 -8.54
N TYR A 217 -5.91 19.93 -8.15
CA TYR A 217 -6.79 18.84 -8.64
C TYR A 217 -7.56 19.20 -9.92
N GLY A 218 -7.49 20.45 -10.39
CA GLY A 218 -7.88 20.81 -11.75
C GLY A 218 -6.98 20.12 -12.77
N LEU A 219 -5.65 20.18 -12.56
CA LEU A 219 -4.69 19.46 -13.38
C LEU A 219 -4.92 17.94 -13.36
N TRP A 220 -5.19 17.36 -12.19
CA TRP A 220 -5.55 15.95 -12.03
C TRP A 220 -6.74 15.56 -12.91
N ARG A 221 -7.82 16.35 -12.91
CA ARG A 221 -9.02 16.11 -13.73
C ARG A 221 -8.77 16.26 -15.23
N GLU A 222 -7.96 17.22 -15.64
CA GLU A 222 -7.57 17.37 -17.04
C GLU A 222 -6.87 16.11 -17.54
N VAL A 223 -5.88 15.63 -16.79
CA VAL A 223 -5.13 14.41 -17.14
C VAL A 223 -6.05 13.20 -17.15
N PHE A 224 -6.95 13.09 -16.18
CA PHE A 224 -7.92 11.99 -16.16
C PHE A 224 -8.80 11.98 -17.42
N ALA A 225 -9.28 13.13 -17.86
CA ALA A 225 -10.05 13.23 -19.10
C ALA A 225 -9.23 12.82 -20.35
N GLU A 226 -7.94 13.18 -20.39
CA GLU A 226 -7.04 12.79 -21.49
C GLU A 226 -6.83 11.27 -21.53
N VAL A 227 -6.54 10.64 -20.39
CA VAL A 227 -6.36 9.18 -20.29
C VAL A 227 -7.66 8.45 -20.61
N ALA A 228 -8.80 8.92 -20.08
CA ALA A 228 -10.12 8.36 -20.36
C ALA A 228 -10.44 8.35 -21.86
N ALA A 229 -10.06 9.41 -22.60
CA ALA A 229 -10.26 9.47 -24.05
C ALA A 229 -9.47 8.41 -24.82
N ALA A 230 -8.35 7.92 -24.26
CA ALA A 230 -7.56 6.83 -24.85
C ALA A 230 -8.13 5.45 -24.54
N HIS A 231 -9.02 5.33 -23.54
CA HIS A 231 -9.64 4.06 -23.09
C HIS A 231 -11.19 4.09 -23.23
N PRO A 232 -11.75 4.21 -24.43
CA PRO A 232 -13.19 4.41 -24.63
C PRO A 232 -14.07 3.23 -24.19
N SER A 233 -13.48 2.07 -23.91
CA SER A 233 -14.16 0.88 -23.40
C SER A 233 -14.39 0.90 -21.88
N VAL A 234 -13.80 1.87 -21.16
CA VAL A 234 -13.86 1.99 -19.71
C VAL A 234 -14.81 3.13 -19.34
N ALA A 235 -15.81 2.83 -18.53
CA ALA A 235 -16.74 3.83 -17.99
C ALA A 235 -16.02 4.67 -16.92
N THR A 236 -16.26 5.97 -16.91
CA THR A 236 -15.58 6.90 -16.00
C THR A 236 -16.58 7.74 -15.20
N GLU A 237 -16.17 8.07 -13.97
CA GLU A 237 -16.90 9.00 -13.11
C GLU A 237 -15.93 9.85 -12.27
N TYR A 238 -16.42 11.03 -11.84
CA TYR A 238 -15.72 11.90 -10.88
C TYR A 238 -16.45 11.91 -9.56
N THR A 239 -15.71 11.77 -8.47
CA THR A 239 -16.28 11.81 -7.13
C THR A 239 -15.39 12.65 -6.21
N PHE A 240 -15.95 13.54 -5.43
CA PHE A 240 -15.21 14.23 -4.39
C PHE A 240 -14.88 13.29 -3.23
N VAL A 241 -13.73 13.50 -2.58
CA VAL A 241 -13.23 12.63 -1.51
C VAL A 241 -14.20 12.48 -0.34
N ASP A 242 -14.93 13.53 0.01
CA ASP A 242 -15.98 13.50 1.05
C ASP A 242 -17.19 12.66 0.60
N ALA A 243 -17.58 12.74 -0.66
CA ALA A 243 -18.69 11.96 -1.20
C ALA A 243 -18.35 10.46 -1.27
N ILE A 244 -17.13 10.09 -1.71
CA ILE A 244 -16.76 8.68 -1.82
C ILE A 244 -16.74 7.97 -0.47
N THR A 245 -16.39 8.67 0.63
CA THR A 245 -16.45 8.06 1.97
C THR A 245 -17.86 7.62 2.35
N MET A 246 -18.88 8.40 1.97
CA MET A 246 -20.29 8.03 2.16
C MET A 246 -20.69 6.85 1.26
N TRP A 247 -20.22 6.85 0.00
CA TRP A 247 -20.56 5.80 -0.95
C TRP A 247 -19.88 4.47 -0.64
N PHE A 248 -18.66 4.45 -0.12
CA PHE A 248 -18.01 3.23 0.36
C PHE A 248 -18.82 2.53 1.46
N VAL A 249 -19.50 3.32 2.29
CA VAL A 249 -20.38 2.78 3.35
C VAL A 249 -21.75 2.35 2.79
N LYS A 250 -22.30 3.12 1.85
CA LYS A 250 -23.68 2.91 1.39
C LYS A 250 -23.80 1.98 0.19
N ASN A 251 -22.94 2.16 -0.81
CA ASN A 251 -22.99 1.47 -2.10
C ASN A 251 -21.58 1.11 -2.60
N PRO A 252 -20.79 0.30 -1.85
CA PRO A 252 -19.44 -0.08 -2.27
C PRO A 252 -19.42 -0.80 -3.62
N GLU A 253 -20.48 -1.50 -3.98
CA GLU A 253 -20.67 -2.19 -5.26
C GLU A 253 -20.64 -1.28 -6.50
N TRP A 254 -20.76 0.03 -6.32
CA TRP A 254 -20.69 0.97 -7.43
C TRP A 254 -19.27 1.16 -7.96
N PHE A 255 -18.25 0.81 -7.17
CA PHE A 255 -16.86 1.03 -7.51
C PHE A 255 -16.20 -0.26 -8.03
N ASP A 256 -15.33 -0.12 -9.02
CA ASP A 256 -14.47 -1.17 -9.55
C ASP A 256 -12.99 -0.81 -9.34
N VAL A 257 -12.51 0.23 -10.03
CA VAL A 257 -11.21 0.83 -9.80
C VAL A 257 -11.39 2.28 -9.41
N VAL A 258 -10.75 2.69 -8.33
CA VAL A 258 -10.73 4.08 -7.86
C VAL A 258 -9.32 4.61 -8.01
N VAL A 259 -9.12 5.69 -8.75
CA VAL A 259 -7.82 6.38 -8.83
C VAL A 259 -7.87 7.69 -8.07
N THR A 260 -6.84 7.99 -7.27
CA THR A 260 -6.86 9.11 -6.33
C THR A 260 -5.46 9.65 -6.04
N PRO A 261 -5.33 10.97 -5.76
CA PRO A 261 -4.10 11.55 -5.22
C PRO A 261 -3.66 10.90 -3.91
N ASN A 262 -2.41 11.11 -3.55
CA ASN A 262 -1.72 10.41 -2.47
C ASN A 262 -2.43 10.54 -1.12
N MET A 263 -2.65 11.74 -0.62
CA MET A 263 -3.23 11.96 0.71
C MET A 263 -4.66 11.41 0.82
N PHE A 264 -5.49 11.60 -0.20
CA PHE A 264 -6.86 11.06 -0.17
C PHE A 264 -6.88 9.55 -0.25
N GLY A 265 -5.99 8.96 -1.06
CA GLY A 265 -5.84 7.52 -1.15
C GLY A 265 -5.47 6.88 0.19
N ASP A 266 -4.62 7.54 0.98
CA ASP A 266 -4.28 7.10 2.32
C ASP A 266 -5.53 7.02 3.22
N ILE A 267 -6.29 8.10 3.27
CA ILE A 267 -7.46 8.21 4.14
C ILE A 267 -8.58 7.24 3.75
N ILE A 268 -8.94 7.17 2.47
CA ILE A 268 -10.08 6.36 2.04
C ILE A 268 -9.79 4.86 2.04
N THR A 269 -8.51 4.45 1.95
CA THR A 269 -8.16 3.03 2.01
C THR A 269 -8.21 2.46 3.42
N ASP A 270 -8.05 3.26 4.47
CA ASP A 270 -8.28 2.83 5.85
C ASP A 270 -9.77 2.57 6.10
N LEU A 271 -10.66 3.42 5.56
CA LEU A 271 -12.09 3.14 5.55
C LEU A 271 -12.38 1.84 4.75
N GLY A 272 -11.75 1.68 3.59
CA GLY A 272 -11.82 0.46 2.79
C GLY A 272 -11.42 -0.79 3.56
N ALA A 273 -10.31 -0.72 4.30
CA ALA A 273 -9.84 -1.81 5.14
C ALA A 273 -10.88 -2.17 6.23
N MET A 274 -11.52 -1.19 6.84
CA MET A 274 -12.55 -1.44 7.85
C MET A 274 -13.79 -2.13 7.27
N ILE A 275 -14.24 -1.73 6.08
CA ILE A 275 -15.42 -2.36 5.47
C ILE A 275 -15.16 -3.77 4.93
N GLN A 276 -13.92 -4.12 4.63
CA GLN A 276 -13.53 -5.48 4.24
C GLN A 276 -13.20 -6.42 5.41
N GLY A 277 -13.35 -5.97 6.67
CA GLY A 277 -13.15 -6.80 7.85
C GLY A 277 -11.97 -6.42 8.74
N GLY A 278 -11.24 -5.34 8.43
CA GLY A 278 -10.18 -4.78 9.26
C GLY A 278 -8.79 -4.81 8.65
N LEU A 279 -7.87 -4.10 9.28
CA LEU A 279 -6.49 -3.92 8.82
C LEU A 279 -5.69 -5.24 8.71
N GLY A 280 -6.01 -6.23 9.57
CA GLY A 280 -5.37 -7.56 9.54
C GLY A 280 -5.65 -8.38 8.27
N LEU A 281 -6.55 -7.89 7.41
CA LEU A 281 -6.93 -8.49 6.13
C LEU A 281 -6.60 -7.59 4.92
N ALA A 282 -5.90 -6.48 5.14
CA ALA A 282 -5.69 -5.48 4.10
C ALA A 282 -4.25 -5.53 3.55
N PRO A 283 -4.05 -6.04 2.33
CA PRO A 283 -2.75 -6.02 1.66
C PRO A 283 -2.52 -4.70 0.94
N GLY A 284 -1.26 -4.40 0.65
CA GLY A 284 -0.86 -3.27 -0.18
C GLY A 284 0.34 -3.58 -1.06
N GLY A 285 0.40 -2.94 -2.21
CA GLY A 285 1.57 -2.96 -3.09
C GLY A 285 2.01 -1.54 -3.42
N ASN A 286 3.28 -1.24 -3.21
CA ASN A 286 3.95 -0.04 -3.71
C ASN A 286 4.66 -0.44 -4.99
N ILE A 287 4.12 -0.05 -6.14
CA ILE A 287 4.46 -0.66 -7.42
C ILE A 287 5.17 0.34 -8.33
N ASN A 288 6.29 -0.11 -8.88
CA ASN A 288 6.88 0.42 -10.09
C ASN A 288 6.86 -0.71 -11.14
N PRO A 289 6.00 -0.66 -12.16
CA PRO A 289 5.91 -1.73 -13.17
C PRO A 289 7.22 -1.99 -13.93
N GLY A 290 8.08 -0.97 -14.02
CA GLY A 290 9.39 -1.06 -14.68
C GLY A 290 10.58 -1.34 -13.76
N GLY A 291 10.37 -1.38 -12.43
CA GLY A 291 11.44 -1.45 -11.44
C GLY A 291 11.14 -2.34 -10.25
N THR A 292 11.77 -2.00 -9.12
CA THR A 292 11.58 -2.71 -7.85
C THR A 292 10.27 -2.29 -7.19
N SER A 293 9.38 -3.23 -6.95
CA SER A 293 8.12 -3.04 -6.23
C SER A 293 8.20 -3.58 -4.80
N MET A 294 7.37 -3.06 -3.88
CA MET A 294 7.33 -3.48 -2.49
C MET A 294 5.91 -3.88 -2.09
N PHE A 295 5.76 -5.01 -1.40
CA PHE A 295 4.48 -5.57 -0.99
C PHE A 295 4.44 -5.74 0.52
N GLU A 296 3.39 -5.20 1.14
CA GLU A 296 3.27 -5.08 2.60
C GLU A 296 1.83 -5.20 3.07
N PRO A 297 1.57 -5.65 4.31
CA PRO A 297 0.29 -5.38 4.95
C PRO A 297 0.18 -3.88 5.25
N ILE A 298 -1.03 -3.32 5.23
CA ILE A 298 -1.19 -1.88 5.48
C ILE A 298 -1.25 -1.50 6.96
N HIS A 299 -1.33 -2.47 7.85
CA HIS A 299 -1.30 -2.23 9.29
C HIS A 299 0.12 -1.91 9.79
N GLY A 300 0.21 -1.20 10.92
CA GLY A 300 1.48 -0.88 11.58
C GLY A 300 2.10 -2.07 12.31
N SER A 301 3.23 -1.81 12.93
CA SER A 301 4.08 -2.80 13.64
C SER A 301 3.49 -3.38 14.92
N ALA A 302 2.48 -2.73 15.53
CA ALA A 302 1.83 -3.16 16.76
C ALA A 302 2.81 -3.68 17.85
N PRO A 303 3.75 -2.85 18.34
CA PRO A 303 4.88 -3.31 19.18
C PRO A 303 4.47 -4.09 20.43
N LYS A 304 3.31 -3.80 20.97
CA LYS A 304 2.74 -4.49 22.15
C LYS A 304 2.50 -5.99 21.94
N TYR A 305 2.44 -6.45 20.70
CA TYR A 305 2.21 -7.86 20.34
C TYR A 305 3.47 -8.58 19.86
N ARG A 306 4.61 -7.90 19.76
CA ARG A 306 5.91 -8.44 19.33
C ARG A 306 6.22 -9.77 20.05
N GLY A 307 6.49 -10.81 19.25
CA GLY A 307 6.89 -12.14 19.76
C GLY A 307 5.82 -12.94 20.49
N LYS A 308 4.57 -12.46 20.52
CA LYS A 308 3.47 -13.17 21.22
C LYS A 308 2.79 -14.24 20.38
N ASN A 309 3.10 -14.32 19.10
CA ASN A 309 2.50 -15.29 18.17
C ASN A 309 0.95 -15.21 18.10
N VAL A 310 0.41 -13.98 18.16
CA VAL A 310 -1.04 -13.71 18.14
C VAL A 310 -1.46 -12.80 16.98
N ALA A 311 -0.50 -12.25 16.24
CA ALA A 311 -0.76 -11.35 15.11
C ALA A 311 -1.37 -12.12 13.95
N ASN A 312 -2.30 -11.49 13.24
CA ASN A 312 -2.92 -12.05 12.04
C ASN A 312 -1.93 -11.97 10.86
N PRO A 313 -1.52 -13.10 10.24
CA PRO A 313 -0.61 -13.08 9.11
C PRO A 313 -1.31 -12.89 7.75
N ILE A 314 -2.66 -12.89 7.70
CA ILE A 314 -3.42 -12.97 6.45
C ILE A 314 -3.13 -11.78 5.54
N ALA A 315 -3.08 -10.54 6.07
CA ALA A 315 -2.77 -9.36 5.26
C ALA A 315 -1.39 -9.48 4.59
N THR A 316 -0.39 -9.98 5.33
CA THR A 316 0.97 -10.20 4.81
C THR A 316 0.97 -11.31 3.75
N VAL A 317 0.33 -12.44 4.01
CA VAL A 317 0.19 -13.53 3.03
C VAL A 317 -0.51 -13.05 1.76
N TRP A 318 -1.54 -12.23 1.89
CA TRP A 318 -2.24 -11.65 0.73
C TRP A 318 -1.37 -10.62 -0.01
N ALA A 319 -0.57 -9.82 0.70
CA ALA A 319 0.45 -8.97 0.06
C ALA A 319 1.47 -9.81 -0.71
N GLY A 320 1.81 -11.00 -0.20
CA GLY A 320 2.60 -12.01 -0.91
C GLY A 320 1.91 -12.53 -2.18
N ALA A 321 0.58 -12.68 -2.19
CA ALA A 321 -0.15 -13.00 -3.42
C ALA A 321 -0.04 -11.87 -4.46
N LEU A 322 -0.13 -10.59 -4.04
CA LEU A 322 0.12 -9.46 -4.95
C LEU A 322 1.56 -9.45 -5.50
N LEU A 323 2.53 -9.86 -4.68
CA LEU A 323 3.92 -10.02 -5.09
C LEU A 323 4.03 -11.09 -6.19
N LEU A 324 3.44 -12.26 -5.99
CA LEU A 324 3.42 -13.33 -6.99
C LEU A 324 2.77 -12.89 -8.30
N ASP A 325 1.63 -12.20 -8.23
CA ASP A 325 0.95 -11.65 -9.39
C ASP A 325 1.86 -10.68 -10.17
N SER A 326 2.60 -9.82 -9.46
CA SER A 326 3.55 -8.88 -10.07
C SER A 326 4.76 -9.57 -10.73
N LEU A 327 5.13 -10.76 -10.28
CA LEU A 327 6.19 -11.59 -10.86
C LEU A 327 5.70 -12.45 -12.04
N GLY A 328 4.39 -12.40 -12.35
CA GLY A 328 3.77 -13.18 -13.42
C GLY A 328 3.26 -14.56 -13.01
N GLU A 329 3.32 -14.89 -11.71
CA GLU A 329 2.84 -16.16 -11.16
C GLU A 329 1.34 -16.05 -10.77
N HIS A 330 0.49 -15.68 -11.74
CA HIS A 330 -0.92 -15.35 -11.54
C HIS A 330 -1.74 -16.50 -10.93
N GLU A 331 -1.53 -17.73 -11.41
CA GLU A 331 -2.26 -18.90 -10.90
C GLU A 331 -1.91 -19.19 -9.43
N ALA A 332 -0.64 -19.01 -9.06
CA ALA A 332 -0.18 -19.15 -7.69
C ALA A 332 -0.76 -18.04 -6.79
N ALA A 333 -0.78 -16.80 -7.27
CA ALA A 333 -1.39 -15.69 -6.56
C ALA A 333 -2.86 -15.97 -6.21
N GLU A 334 -3.66 -16.38 -7.20
CA GLU A 334 -5.05 -16.80 -6.97
C GLU A 334 -5.14 -18.00 -6.02
N GLY A 335 -4.22 -18.96 -6.13
CA GLY A 335 -4.15 -20.12 -5.26
C GLY A 335 -3.94 -19.76 -3.79
N VAL A 336 -3.06 -18.79 -3.52
CA VAL A 336 -2.84 -18.24 -2.17
C VAL A 336 -4.11 -17.56 -1.65
N VAL A 337 -4.80 -16.76 -2.46
CA VAL A 337 -6.06 -16.13 -2.05
C VAL A 337 -7.14 -17.16 -1.74
N ARG A 338 -7.28 -18.20 -2.57
CA ARG A 338 -8.21 -19.33 -2.29
C ARG A 338 -7.86 -20.06 -0.97
N ALA A 339 -6.56 -20.24 -0.69
CA ALA A 339 -6.13 -20.84 0.58
C ALA A 339 -6.48 -19.96 1.79
N ILE A 340 -6.38 -18.62 1.65
CA ILE A 340 -6.84 -17.68 2.68
C ILE A 340 -8.34 -17.82 2.91
N GLU A 341 -9.15 -17.82 1.85
CA GLU A 341 -10.61 -18.00 1.94
C GLU A 341 -10.99 -19.32 2.64
N GLN A 342 -10.31 -20.42 2.28
CA GLN A 342 -10.54 -21.72 2.91
C GLN A 342 -10.12 -21.72 4.38
N THR A 343 -9.00 -21.07 4.74
CA THR A 343 -8.52 -20.95 6.12
C THR A 343 -9.55 -20.23 6.99
N ILE A 344 -10.18 -19.17 6.47
CA ILE A 344 -11.25 -18.45 7.15
C ILE A 344 -12.50 -19.34 7.29
N ALA A 345 -12.88 -20.06 6.24
CA ALA A 345 -14.03 -20.98 6.25
C ALA A 345 -13.85 -22.13 7.24
N ASP A 346 -12.62 -22.62 7.42
CA ASP A 346 -12.27 -23.65 8.39
C ASP A 346 -12.22 -23.12 9.85
N GLY A 347 -12.42 -21.82 10.05
CA GLY A 347 -12.37 -21.17 11.37
C GLY A 347 -10.97 -21.09 11.98
N VAL A 348 -9.91 -21.26 11.17
CA VAL A 348 -8.51 -21.16 11.64
C VAL A 348 -8.07 -19.70 11.53
N VAL A 349 -8.56 -18.88 12.44
CA VAL A 349 -8.34 -17.42 12.46
C VAL A 349 -7.85 -16.95 13.81
N THR A 350 -7.15 -15.83 13.81
CA THR A 350 -6.57 -15.20 15.00
C THR A 350 -7.60 -14.45 15.85
N PRO A 351 -7.26 -14.03 17.10
CA PRO A 351 -8.20 -13.38 18.01
C PRO A 351 -8.83 -12.08 17.49
N ASP A 352 -8.16 -11.32 16.62
CA ASP A 352 -8.72 -10.11 15.99
C ASP A 352 -9.91 -10.41 15.06
N MET A 353 -9.98 -11.66 14.56
CA MET A 353 -11.10 -12.17 13.77
C MET A 353 -12.08 -13.01 14.60
N GLY A 354 -11.93 -13.03 15.93
CA GLY A 354 -12.80 -13.80 16.85
C GLY A 354 -12.41 -15.27 17.03
N GLY A 355 -11.26 -15.70 16.48
CA GLY A 355 -10.75 -17.07 16.64
C GLY A 355 -9.79 -17.23 17.82
N ALA A 356 -9.11 -18.38 17.86
CA ALA A 356 -8.13 -18.72 18.90
C ALA A 356 -6.79 -19.21 18.30
N SER A 357 -6.61 -19.15 17.00
CA SER A 357 -5.39 -19.60 16.35
C SER A 357 -4.23 -18.64 16.58
N SER A 358 -3.02 -19.18 16.67
CA SER A 358 -1.80 -18.39 16.71
C SER A 358 -1.38 -17.95 15.29
N THR A 359 -0.48 -16.99 15.19
CA THR A 359 0.14 -16.56 13.92
C THR A 359 0.69 -17.77 13.16
N SER A 360 1.51 -18.59 13.82
CA SER A 360 2.09 -19.80 13.21
C SER A 360 1.04 -20.87 12.90
N GLY A 361 -0.02 -21.00 13.72
CA GLY A 361 -1.12 -21.94 13.44
C GLY A 361 -1.88 -21.62 12.16
N VAL A 362 -2.11 -20.33 11.88
CA VAL A 362 -2.68 -19.88 10.62
C VAL A 362 -1.70 -20.16 9.46
N GLY A 363 -0.42 -19.86 9.61
CA GLY A 363 0.63 -20.17 8.63
C GLY A 363 0.71 -21.67 8.31
N ASP A 364 0.72 -22.54 9.33
CA ASP A 364 0.75 -24.00 9.15
C ASP A 364 -0.48 -24.52 8.38
N HIS A 365 -1.65 -23.92 8.62
CA HIS A 365 -2.87 -24.29 7.91
C HIS A 365 -2.80 -23.92 6.43
N LEU A 366 -2.36 -22.69 6.13
CA LEU A 366 -2.17 -22.21 4.75
C LEU A 366 -1.16 -23.05 3.97
N VAL A 367 0.00 -23.37 4.58
CA VAL A 367 1.01 -24.26 3.97
C VAL A 367 0.41 -25.63 3.66
N ARG A 368 -0.36 -26.21 4.58
CA ARG A 368 -1.02 -27.50 4.37
C ARG A 368 -2.01 -27.47 3.21
N LEU A 369 -2.83 -26.42 3.09
CA LEU A 369 -3.78 -26.28 1.98
C LEU A 369 -3.07 -26.17 0.63
N LEU A 370 -1.96 -25.47 0.57
CA LEU A 370 -1.13 -25.34 -0.62
C LEU A 370 -0.34 -26.63 -0.92
N GLY A 371 0.06 -27.41 0.08
CA GLY A 371 0.76 -28.69 -0.09
C GLY A 371 -0.12 -29.87 -0.56
N ILE A 372 -1.43 -29.77 -0.47
CA ILE A 372 -2.36 -30.79 -0.96
C ILE A 372 -2.42 -30.67 -2.50
N ARG A 373 -1.77 -31.58 -3.20
CA ARG A 373 -1.96 -31.77 -4.65
C ARG A 373 -3.38 -32.32 -4.86
N GLY A 374 -4.22 -31.54 -5.52
CA GLY A 374 -5.57 -31.95 -5.94
C GLY A 374 -5.55 -33.04 -7.00
#